data_7f67287176edc806f344fe66f1138e9d
#
_entry.id   7f67287176edc806f344fe66f1138e9d
#
_cell.length_a   1.000
_cell.length_b   1.000
_cell.length_c   1.000
_cell.angle_alpha   90.00
_cell.angle_beta   90.00
_cell.angle_gamma   90.00
#
_symmetry.space_group_name_H-M   'P 1'
#
loop_
_entity.id
_entity.type
_entity.pdbx_description
1 polymer ?
#
loop_
_entity_poly.entity_id
_entity_poly.type
_entity_poly.pdbx_seq_one_letter_code
_entity_poly.pdbx_strand_id
1 'polypeptide(L)'
;MKITMGMTTWTEHPVLIHDEQRPVRLDEYAQHFPVVEVDTFFYALPQISTIQNWLATVPPTFQFIVKANQKMTLHQRNQERGELEQVFQQYRRIISPLVAAGQLKTILFQFPPYFDATVRDFSYLRLIRE
;
A
#
# COMPACT_ATOMS: atom_id res chain seq x y z
N MET A 1 10.47 21.04 -9.75
CA MET A 1 10.12 19.96 -8.80
C MET A 1 8.62 20.01 -8.52
N LYS A 2 7.93 18.89 -8.64
CA LYS A 2 6.49 18.79 -8.34
C LYS A 2 6.32 18.12 -6.98
N ILE A 3 5.69 18.80 -6.03
CA ILE A 3 5.32 18.24 -4.72
C ILE A 3 3.88 17.77 -4.78
N THR A 4 3.64 16.53 -4.38
CA THR A 4 2.29 15.96 -4.27
C THR A 4 2.03 15.63 -2.80
N MET A 5 0.90 16.11 -2.29
CA MET A 5 0.50 15.90 -0.89
C MET A 5 -0.67 14.94 -0.80
N GLY A 6 -0.66 14.13 0.23
CA GLY A 6 -1.73 13.20 0.57
C GLY A 6 -1.63 12.78 2.03
N MET A 7 -2.54 11.91 2.45
CA MET A 7 -2.62 11.41 3.83
C MET A 7 -2.55 9.88 3.83
N THR A 8 -2.30 9.33 4.99
CA THR A 8 -2.44 7.91 5.26
C THR A 8 -3.89 7.58 5.49
N THR A 9 -4.41 6.58 4.81
CA THR A 9 -5.83 6.17 4.81
C THR A 9 -6.78 7.31 4.41
N TRP A 10 -8.07 7.05 4.38
CA TRP A 10 -9.09 8.08 4.10
C TRP A 10 -10.23 8.09 5.12
N THR A 11 -10.49 6.97 5.78
CA THR A 11 -11.66 6.80 6.65
C THR A 11 -11.62 7.66 7.92
N GLU A 12 -10.42 8.05 8.35
CA GLU A 12 -10.14 8.66 9.66
C GLU A 12 -10.03 10.19 9.63
N HIS A 13 -10.49 10.82 8.55
CA HIS A 13 -10.36 12.27 8.36
C HIS A 13 -11.72 12.97 8.24
N PRO A 14 -12.56 12.94 9.28
CA PRO A 14 -13.94 13.43 9.23
C PRO A 14 -14.05 14.92 8.88
N VAL A 15 -13.01 15.69 9.14
CA VAL A 15 -12.96 17.11 8.79
C VAL A 15 -13.13 17.37 7.28
N LEU A 16 -12.77 16.40 6.44
CA LEU A 16 -12.91 16.52 4.97
C LEU A 16 -14.38 16.55 4.51
N ILE A 17 -15.29 16.00 5.30
CA ILE A 17 -16.72 15.91 4.97
C ILE A 17 -17.61 16.66 5.97
N HIS A 18 -16.99 17.29 6.98
CA HIS A 18 -17.71 17.97 8.08
C HIS A 18 -18.75 17.09 8.80
N ASP A 19 -18.45 15.79 8.89
CA ASP A 19 -19.33 14.79 9.52
C ASP A 19 -18.50 13.78 10.32
N GLU A 20 -18.67 13.78 11.64
CA GLU A 20 -17.93 12.88 12.53
C GLU A 20 -18.68 11.56 12.79
N GLN A 21 -19.88 11.38 12.24
CA GLN A 21 -20.72 10.22 12.53
C GLN A 21 -20.47 9.03 11.59
N ARG A 22 -19.76 9.24 10.51
CA ARG A 22 -19.44 8.19 9.54
C ARG A 22 -17.99 8.29 9.01
N PRO A 23 -17.42 7.19 8.55
CA PRO A 23 -16.11 7.25 7.89
C PRO A 23 -16.18 8.01 6.56
N VAL A 24 -15.07 8.63 6.20
CA VAL A 24 -14.89 9.27 4.89
C VAL A 24 -14.79 8.18 3.81
N ARG A 25 -15.48 8.37 2.69
CA ARG A 25 -15.36 7.50 1.53
C ARG A 25 -14.16 7.92 0.67
N LEU A 26 -13.64 6.97 -0.10
CA LEU A 26 -12.49 7.24 -0.98
C LEU A 26 -12.79 8.30 -2.04
N ASP A 27 -13.99 8.32 -2.62
CA ASP A 27 -14.41 9.33 -3.60
C ASP A 27 -14.43 10.74 -3.00
N GLU A 28 -14.83 10.86 -1.74
CA GLU A 28 -14.81 12.12 -1.00
C GLU A 28 -13.38 12.59 -0.70
N TYR A 29 -12.52 11.68 -0.25
CA TYR A 29 -11.11 11.95 -0.03
C TYR A 29 -10.41 12.44 -1.33
N ALA A 30 -10.69 11.79 -2.44
CA ALA A 30 -10.09 12.11 -3.74
C ALA A 30 -10.46 13.51 -4.27
N GLN A 31 -11.49 14.16 -3.72
CA GLN A 31 -11.80 15.56 -4.02
C GLN A 31 -10.80 16.54 -3.38
N HIS A 32 -10.11 16.12 -2.33
CA HIS A 32 -9.18 16.97 -1.57
C HIS A 32 -7.72 16.66 -1.86
N PHE A 33 -7.38 15.41 -2.10
CA PHE A 33 -6.01 14.96 -2.29
C PHE A 33 -5.86 14.06 -3.52
N PRO A 34 -4.75 14.21 -4.29
CA PRO A 34 -4.51 13.41 -5.50
C PRO A 34 -3.87 12.06 -5.23
N VAL A 35 -3.47 11.77 -3.99
CA VAL A 35 -2.75 10.56 -3.59
C VAL A 35 -3.13 10.13 -2.18
N VAL A 36 -3.15 8.83 -1.95
CA VAL A 36 -3.35 8.23 -0.63
C VAL A 36 -2.31 7.14 -0.36
N GLU A 37 -1.85 7.03 0.88
CA GLU A 37 -1.10 5.89 1.37
C GLU A 37 -2.06 4.86 1.98
N VAL A 38 -2.04 3.63 1.47
CA VAL A 38 -2.90 2.54 1.92
C VAL A 38 -2.12 1.60 2.82
N ASP A 39 -2.37 1.64 4.12
CA ASP A 39 -1.62 0.88 5.13
C ASP A 39 -2.25 -0.48 5.46
N THR A 40 -3.49 -0.70 5.10
CA THR A 40 -4.22 -1.93 5.44
C THR A 40 -3.58 -3.21 4.88
N PHE A 41 -2.85 -3.12 3.77
CA PHE A 41 -2.10 -4.23 3.18
C PHE A 41 -1.01 -4.79 4.10
N PHE A 42 -0.53 -3.98 5.03
CA PHE A 42 0.45 -4.40 6.02
C PHE A 42 -0.06 -5.57 6.86
N TYR A 43 -1.32 -5.54 7.24
CA TYR A 43 -1.95 -6.55 8.11
C TYR A 43 -2.54 -7.71 7.32
N ALA A 44 -3.26 -7.43 6.25
CA ALA A 44 -3.92 -8.41 5.42
C ALA A 44 -4.06 -7.94 3.98
N LEU A 45 -3.86 -8.84 3.03
CA LEU A 45 -4.06 -8.53 1.62
C LEU A 45 -5.55 -8.51 1.28
N PRO A 46 -6.04 -7.45 0.60
CA PRO A 46 -7.44 -7.36 0.21
C PRO A 46 -7.75 -8.29 -0.97
N GLN A 47 -9.04 -8.43 -1.27
CA GLN A 47 -9.49 -9.06 -2.51
C GLN A 47 -9.23 -8.12 -3.70
N ILE A 48 -9.00 -8.70 -4.88
CA ILE A 48 -8.84 -7.94 -6.13
C ILE A 48 -10.08 -7.07 -6.41
N SER A 49 -11.27 -7.56 -6.11
CA SER A 49 -12.52 -6.81 -6.25
C SER A 49 -12.53 -5.51 -5.43
N THR A 50 -11.90 -5.51 -4.26
CA THR A 50 -11.75 -4.29 -3.44
C THR A 50 -10.92 -3.24 -4.19
N ILE A 51 -9.81 -3.64 -4.79
CA ILE A 51 -8.96 -2.74 -5.59
C ILE A 51 -9.71 -2.21 -6.81
N GLN A 52 -10.43 -3.07 -7.49
CA GLN A 52 -11.26 -2.69 -8.65
C GLN A 52 -12.34 -1.68 -8.27
N ASN A 53 -12.98 -1.84 -7.10
CA ASN A 53 -13.94 -0.88 -6.57
C ASN A 53 -13.28 0.47 -6.29
N TRP A 54 -12.08 0.50 -5.70
CA TRP A 54 -11.36 1.75 -5.49
C TRP A 54 -11.08 2.47 -6.81
N LEU A 55 -10.58 1.75 -7.81
CA LEU A 55 -10.32 2.31 -9.13
C LEU A 55 -11.58 2.88 -9.80
N ALA A 56 -12.73 2.23 -9.59
CA ALA A 56 -14.01 2.69 -10.14
C ALA A 56 -14.55 3.95 -9.48
N THR A 57 -14.11 4.28 -8.25
CA THR A 57 -14.62 5.41 -7.47
C THR A 57 -13.77 6.66 -7.54
N VAL A 58 -12.56 6.59 -8.07
CA VAL A 58 -11.61 7.71 -8.15
C VAL A 58 -11.33 8.14 -9.58
N PRO A 59 -10.89 9.39 -9.81
CA PRO A 59 -10.44 9.82 -11.13
C PRO A 59 -9.24 9.00 -11.63
N PRO A 60 -9.04 8.87 -12.95
CA PRO A 60 -7.89 8.15 -13.52
C PRO A 60 -6.52 8.74 -13.13
N THR A 61 -6.50 10.00 -12.72
CA THR A 61 -5.29 10.71 -12.27
C THR A 61 -4.94 10.46 -10.80
N PHE A 62 -5.86 9.88 -10.03
CA PHE A 62 -5.65 9.58 -8.62
C PHE A 62 -4.60 8.48 -8.44
N GLN A 63 -3.70 8.65 -7.48
CA GLN A 63 -2.56 7.76 -7.26
C GLN A 63 -2.65 7.06 -5.90
N PHE A 64 -2.19 5.82 -5.88
CA PHE A 64 -2.09 5.01 -4.66
C PHE A 64 -0.63 4.73 -4.31
N ILE A 65 -0.29 4.92 -3.04
CA ILE A 65 0.91 4.37 -2.42
C ILE A 65 0.46 3.19 -1.57
N VAL A 66 1.02 2.01 -1.76
CA VAL A 66 0.60 0.81 -1.03
C VAL A 66 1.71 0.35 -0.10
N LYS A 67 1.39 0.12 1.15
CA LYS A 67 2.35 -0.43 2.10
C LYS A 67 2.54 -1.92 1.88
N ALA A 68 3.79 -2.37 1.90
CA ALA A 68 4.12 -3.78 1.81
C ALA A 68 3.56 -4.56 3.02
N ASN A 69 3.20 -5.82 2.79
CA ASN A 69 2.71 -6.69 3.87
C ASN A 69 3.81 -6.97 4.90
N GLN A 70 3.44 -7.12 6.17
CA GLN A 70 4.37 -7.35 7.28
C GLN A 70 5.27 -8.59 7.08
N LYS A 71 4.82 -9.57 6.32
CA LYS A 71 5.63 -10.73 5.94
C LYS A 71 6.76 -10.34 4.99
N MET A 72 6.50 -9.44 4.05
CA MET A 72 7.48 -8.95 3.09
C MET A 72 8.55 -8.06 3.73
N THR A 73 8.25 -7.43 4.86
CA THR A 73 9.16 -6.55 5.59
C THR A 73 9.82 -7.22 6.81
N LEU A 74 9.74 -8.54 6.90
CA LEU A 74 10.39 -9.36 7.93
C LEU A 74 9.97 -9.03 9.37
N HIS A 75 8.77 -8.51 9.58
CA HIS A 75 8.19 -8.36 10.92
C HIS A 75 7.88 -9.71 11.56
N GLN A 76 7.77 -10.77 10.75
CA GLN A 76 7.68 -12.15 11.20
C GLN A 76 9.00 -12.86 10.84
N ARG A 77 9.82 -13.16 11.85
CA ARG A 77 11.20 -13.67 11.66
C ARG A 77 11.31 -15.12 11.19
N ASN A 78 10.30 -15.93 11.42
CA ASN A 78 10.35 -17.40 11.24
C ASN A 78 9.62 -17.86 9.98
N GLN A 79 9.72 -17.11 8.90
CA GLN A 79 9.11 -17.49 7.63
C GLN A 79 10.04 -18.36 6.80
N GLU A 80 9.51 -19.44 6.26
CA GLU A 80 10.18 -20.23 5.24
C GLU A 80 10.24 -19.44 3.91
N ARG A 81 11.31 -19.69 3.14
CA ARG A 81 11.51 -19.02 1.85
C ARG A 81 10.33 -19.21 0.90
N GLY A 82 9.75 -20.43 0.85
CA GLY A 82 8.60 -20.73 0.00
C GLY A 82 7.34 -19.95 0.37
N GLU A 83 7.09 -19.74 1.66
CA GLU A 83 5.98 -18.91 2.15
C GLU A 83 6.17 -17.44 1.73
N LEU A 84 7.40 -16.94 1.85
CA LEU A 84 7.73 -15.58 1.47
C LEU A 84 7.52 -15.34 -0.04
N GLU A 85 7.97 -16.27 -0.88
CA GLU A 85 7.76 -16.20 -2.33
C GLU A 85 6.26 -16.19 -2.68
N GLN A 86 5.45 -17.00 -2.01
CA GLN A 86 3.99 -17.00 -2.19
C GLN A 86 3.35 -15.66 -1.83
N VAL A 87 3.78 -15.04 -0.74
CA VAL A 87 3.28 -13.71 -0.34
C VAL A 87 3.62 -12.66 -1.38
N PHE A 88 4.84 -12.64 -1.91
CA PHE A 88 5.24 -11.73 -2.99
C PHE A 88 4.42 -11.94 -4.25
N GLN A 89 4.21 -13.18 -4.67
CA GLN A 89 3.39 -13.50 -5.84
C GLN A 89 1.94 -13.05 -5.65
N GLN A 90 1.36 -13.32 -4.49
CA GLN A 90 0.00 -12.89 -4.17
C GLN A 90 -0.12 -11.37 -4.12
N TYR A 91 0.85 -10.69 -3.52
CA TYR A 91 0.90 -9.23 -3.45
C TYR A 91 0.95 -8.62 -4.86
N ARG A 92 1.84 -9.10 -5.71
CA ARG A 92 1.95 -8.67 -7.12
C ARG A 92 0.64 -8.85 -7.88
N ARG A 93 -0.04 -9.98 -7.67
CA ARG A 93 -1.35 -10.24 -8.29
C ARG A 93 -2.40 -9.23 -7.83
N ILE A 94 -2.43 -8.92 -6.55
CA ILE A 94 -3.44 -8.02 -5.96
C ILE A 94 -3.24 -6.57 -6.42
N ILE A 95 -1.99 -6.10 -6.52
CA ILE A 95 -1.71 -4.74 -6.99
C ILE A 95 -1.76 -4.58 -8.51
N SER A 96 -1.85 -5.67 -9.27
CA SER A 96 -1.82 -5.64 -10.72
C SER A 96 -2.87 -4.71 -11.37
N PRO A 97 -4.11 -4.59 -10.86
CA PRO A 97 -5.06 -3.62 -11.39
C PRO A 97 -4.61 -2.16 -11.24
N LEU A 98 -3.93 -1.82 -10.14
CA LEU A 98 -3.36 -0.48 -9.93
C LEU A 98 -2.23 -0.19 -10.92
N VAL A 99 -1.39 -1.19 -11.19
CA VAL A 99 -0.29 -1.08 -12.16
C VAL A 99 -0.86 -0.92 -13.58
N ALA A 100 -1.83 -1.75 -13.97
CA ALA A 100 -2.46 -1.70 -15.28
C ALA A 100 -3.18 -0.36 -15.54
N ALA A 101 -3.78 0.22 -14.50
CA ALA A 101 -4.43 1.53 -14.59
C ALA A 101 -3.44 2.73 -14.58
N GLY A 102 -2.15 2.48 -14.33
CA GLY A 102 -1.16 3.54 -14.15
C GLY A 102 -1.36 4.38 -12.89
N GLN A 103 -2.06 3.84 -11.89
CA GLN A 103 -2.42 4.54 -10.65
C GLN A 103 -1.63 4.08 -9.41
N LEU A 104 -0.72 3.14 -9.55
CA LEU A 104 0.24 2.81 -8.50
C LEU A 104 1.43 3.79 -8.55
N LYS A 105 1.55 4.64 -7.53
CA LYS A 105 2.67 5.58 -7.43
C LYS A 105 3.94 4.90 -6.96
N THR A 106 3.85 4.15 -5.88
CA THR A 106 4.97 3.38 -5.30
C THR A 106 4.46 2.38 -4.27
N ILE A 107 5.36 1.48 -3.86
CA ILE A 107 5.16 0.56 -2.74
C ILE A 107 6.09 1.00 -1.62
N LEU A 108 5.54 1.17 -0.42
CA LEU A 108 6.29 1.54 0.78
C LEU A 108 6.71 0.28 1.55
N PHE A 109 8.01 0.04 1.64
CA PHE A 109 8.60 -0.97 2.52
C PHE A 109 9.07 -0.32 3.81
N GLN A 110 8.34 -0.52 4.88
CA GLN A 110 8.73 -0.07 6.22
C GLN A 110 9.21 -1.27 7.02
N PHE A 111 10.51 -1.34 7.26
CA PHE A 111 11.15 -2.43 8.00
C PHE A 111 11.09 -2.20 9.52
N PRO A 112 11.12 -3.28 10.34
CA PRO A 112 11.16 -3.16 11.80
C PRO A 112 12.50 -2.59 12.29
N PRO A 113 12.55 -2.09 13.54
CA PRO A 113 13.76 -1.48 14.09
C PRO A 113 15.01 -2.38 14.14
N TYR A 114 14.81 -3.70 14.14
CA TYR A 114 15.91 -4.67 14.12
C TYR A 114 16.46 -4.97 12.71
N PHE A 115 15.88 -4.39 11.67
CA PHE A 115 16.42 -4.42 10.33
C PHE A 115 17.48 -3.33 10.23
N ASP A 116 18.74 -3.72 9.98
CA ASP A 116 19.86 -2.81 10.03
C ASP A 116 20.85 -3.01 8.86
N ALA A 117 22.01 -2.39 8.93
CA ALA A 117 23.02 -2.43 7.87
C ALA A 117 23.88 -3.71 7.90
N THR A 118 23.29 -4.87 8.14
CA THR A 118 23.97 -6.17 8.03
C THR A 118 24.05 -6.68 6.61
N VAL A 119 24.99 -7.58 6.35
CA VAL A 119 25.11 -8.27 5.05
C VAL A 119 23.82 -9.04 4.71
N ARG A 120 23.18 -9.64 5.72
CA ARG A 120 21.91 -10.36 5.57
C ARG A 120 20.81 -9.43 5.10
N ASP A 121 20.67 -8.27 5.73
CA ASP A 121 19.60 -7.33 5.42
C ASP A 121 19.82 -6.66 4.06
N PHE A 122 21.05 -6.34 3.68
CA PHE A 122 21.38 -5.89 2.34
C PHE A 122 21.11 -6.96 1.27
N SER A 123 21.40 -8.23 1.56
CA SER A 123 21.07 -9.33 0.66
C SER A 123 19.56 -9.47 0.44
N TYR A 124 18.77 -9.27 1.48
CA TYR A 124 17.31 -9.26 1.38
C TYR A 124 16.80 -8.09 0.52
N LEU A 125 17.34 -6.88 0.70
CA LEU A 125 16.98 -5.73 -0.14
C LEU A 125 17.27 -5.97 -1.63
N ARG A 126 18.36 -6.67 -1.94
CA ARG A 126 18.65 -7.07 -3.34
C ARG A 126 17.61 -8.06 -3.85
N LEU A 127 17.22 -9.04 -3.03
CA LEU A 127 16.23 -10.05 -3.40
C LEU A 127 14.86 -9.44 -3.71
N ILE A 128 14.38 -8.52 -2.91
CA ILE A 128 13.06 -7.88 -3.13
C ILE A 128 13.03 -6.95 -4.34
N ARG A 129 14.19 -6.47 -4.78
CA ARG A 129 14.31 -5.63 -5.98
C ARG A 129 14.13 -6.42 -7.29
N GLU A 130 14.47 -7.70 -7.27
CA GLU A 130 14.35 -8.61 -8.42
C GLU A 130 12.89 -9.06 -8.63
#